data_7483ce8728fe4d83e358cfecb2eb60c8
#
_entry.id   7483ce8728fe4d83e358cfecb2eb60c8
#
_cell.length_a   1.000
_cell.length_b   1.000
_cell.length_c   1.000
_cell.angle_alpha   90.00
_cell.angle_beta   90.00
_cell.angle_gamma   90.00
#
_symmetry.space_group_name_H-M   'P 1'
#
loop_
_entity.id
_entity.type
_entity.pdbx_description
1 polymer ?
#
loop_
_entity_poly.entity_id
_entity_poly.type
_entity_poly.pdbx_seq_one_letter_code
_entity_poly.pdbx_strand_id
1 'polypeptide(L)'
;MNSFIAPIPLKSRIAGIFLLTLVSSIVYFNSLQGTFQFDDRNLLSKEWLADLESFNKNVKLISFQNRPILLWTFAVNNHLDPQHPFGFHLANLMLHVLVSVLIFLILIRVQNFYSDEYGFDKRENYGLLENQTSNRLIFPLVVALIFSIHPVNTDSVTYISSRSSLLATFFYLLTIYLFTEMLVPVRNKKQRILLGLFTIPGMYFALASKLIAVTLPIMMMLWFLLFFSSRYYPGFSE
;
A
#
# COMPACT_ATOMS: atom_id res chain seq x y z
N MET A 1 2.71 28.47 20.23
CA MET A 1 2.82 27.24 21.02
C MET A 1 2.12 26.13 20.24
N ASN A 2 2.87 25.27 19.59
CA ASN A 2 2.32 24.18 18.79
C ASN A 2 1.80 23.08 19.72
N SER A 3 0.50 23.06 19.98
CA SER A 3 -0.16 21.93 20.61
C SER A 3 -0.17 20.77 19.61
N PHE A 4 0.86 19.89 19.67
CA PHE A 4 0.81 18.63 18.93
C PHE A 4 -0.35 17.81 19.47
N ILE A 5 -1.29 17.52 18.59
CA ILE A 5 -2.38 16.59 18.92
C ILE A 5 -1.76 15.23 19.25
N ALA A 6 -2.21 14.62 20.33
CA ALA A 6 -1.70 13.32 20.77
C ALA A 6 -1.83 12.28 19.64
N PRO A 7 -0.76 11.54 19.33
CA PRO A 7 -0.80 10.54 18.28
C PRO A 7 -1.80 9.43 18.65
N ILE A 8 -2.51 8.91 17.64
CA ILE A 8 -3.40 7.77 17.82
C ILE A 8 -2.64 6.62 18.47
N PRO A 9 -3.13 6.02 19.56
CA PRO A 9 -2.44 4.96 20.29
C PRO A 9 -2.08 3.78 19.41
N LEU A 10 -0.91 3.20 19.60
CA LEU A 10 -0.44 2.05 18.85
C LEU A 10 -1.41 0.87 18.92
N LYS A 11 -1.97 0.59 20.11
CA LYS A 11 -2.96 -0.48 20.32
C LYS A 11 -4.17 -0.34 19.39
N SER A 12 -4.70 0.87 19.25
CA SER A 12 -5.86 1.14 18.39
C SER A 12 -5.53 0.98 16.90
N ARG A 13 -4.31 1.34 16.46
CA ARG A 13 -3.87 1.09 15.08
C ARG A 13 -3.72 -0.41 14.81
N ILE A 14 -3.12 -1.16 15.74
CA ILE A 14 -2.98 -2.62 15.64
C ILE A 14 -4.36 -3.28 15.56
N ALA A 15 -5.32 -2.86 16.37
CA ALA A 15 -6.70 -3.36 16.31
C ALA A 15 -7.35 -3.09 14.94
N GLY A 16 -7.15 -1.90 14.37
CA GLY A 16 -7.63 -1.57 13.02
C GLY A 16 -6.99 -2.45 11.93
N ILE A 17 -5.67 -2.66 11.99
CA ILE A 17 -4.93 -3.55 11.06
C ILE A 17 -5.44 -4.99 11.19
N PHE A 18 -5.63 -5.47 12.41
CA PHE A 18 -6.16 -6.81 12.66
C PHE A 18 -7.57 -6.97 12.07
N LEU A 19 -8.45 -6.00 12.28
CA LEU A 19 -9.81 -6.01 11.72
C LEU A 19 -9.79 -6.01 10.19
N LEU A 20 -8.98 -5.16 9.54
CA LEU A 20 -8.82 -5.14 8.09
C LEU A 20 -8.32 -6.50 7.56
N THR A 21 -7.33 -7.07 8.21
CA THR A 21 -6.80 -8.39 7.84
C THR A 21 -7.87 -9.48 7.95
N LEU A 22 -8.59 -9.49 9.07
CA LEU A 22 -9.64 -10.47 9.33
C LEU A 22 -10.77 -10.36 8.30
N VAL A 23 -11.31 -9.16 8.09
CA VAL A 23 -12.42 -8.92 7.16
C VAL A 23 -12.03 -9.25 5.72
N SER A 24 -10.87 -8.77 5.25
CA SER A 24 -10.37 -9.10 3.90
C SER A 24 -10.19 -10.61 3.72
N SER A 25 -9.63 -11.29 4.74
CA SER A 25 -9.42 -12.75 4.69
C SER A 25 -10.72 -13.51 4.63
N ILE A 26 -11.75 -13.10 5.38
CA ILE A 26 -13.08 -13.74 5.35
C ILE A 26 -13.74 -13.56 3.97
N VAL A 27 -13.74 -12.33 3.45
CA VAL A 27 -14.40 -12.01 2.17
C VAL A 27 -13.79 -12.77 0.99
N TYR A 28 -12.46 -12.90 0.98
CA TYR A 28 -11.74 -13.56 -0.13
C TYR A 28 -11.28 -14.99 0.18
N PHE A 29 -11.73 -15.58 1.28
CA PHE A 29 -11.34 -16.95 1.67
C PHE A 29 -11.61 -17.99 0.59
N ASN A 30 -12.74 -17.87 -0.10
CA ASN A 30 -13.12 -18.77 -1.18
C ASN A 30 -12.16 -18.69 -2.40
N SER A 31 -11.48 -17.57 -2.61
CA SER A 31 -10.51 -17.43 -3.71
C SER A 31 -9.32 -18.38 -3.57
N LEU A 32 -8.97 -18.79 -2.35
CA LEU A 32 -7.85 -19.71 -2.07
C LEU A 32 -8.05 -21.10 -2.70
N GLN A 33 -9.29 -21.47 -3.02
CA GLN A 33 -9.63 -22.72 -3.69
C GLN A 33 -9.76 -22.55 -5.22
N GLY A 34 -9.43 -21.37 -5.73
CA GLY A 34 -9.47 -21.06 -7.15
C GLY A 34 -8.49 -21.90 -7.98
N THR A 35 -8.73 -21.98 -9.27
CA THR A 35 -7.87 -22.66 -10.24
C THR A 35 -7.17 -21.64 -11.14
N PHE A 36 -6.12 -22.04 -11.85
CA PHE A 36 -5.49 -21.24 -12.88
C PHE A 36 -6.46 -20.94 -14.02
N GLN A 37 -6.59 -19.67 -14.38
CA GLN A 37 -7.55 -19.19 -15.38
C GLN A 37 -6.85 -18.37 -16.48
N PHE A 38 -7.43 -18.34 -17.67
CA PHE A 38 -6.99 -17.52 -18.80
C PHE A 38 -5.47 -17.55 -19.02
N ASP A 39 -4.82 -16.39 -18.89
CA ASP A 39 -3.39 -16.21 -19.14
C ASP A 39 -2.49 -16.88 -18.08
N ASP A 40 -3.03 -17.28 -16.92
CA ASP A 40 -2.24 -17.90 -15.87
C ASP A 40 -1.54 -19.17 -16.38
N ARG A 41 -2.25 -20.02 -17.13
CA ARG A 41 -1.71 -21.26 -17.67
C ARG A 41 -0.58 -20.99 -18.66
N ASN A 42 -0.78 -20.05 -19.59
CA ASN A 42 0.21 -19.69 -20.60
C ASN A 42 1.45 -19.04 -19.97
N LEU A 43 1.26 -18.25 -18.91
CA LEU A 43 2.35 -17.56 -18.24
C LEU A 43 3.16 -18.54 -17.39
N LEU A 44 2.50 -19.38 -16.60
CA LEU A 44 3.14 -20.29 -15.65
C LEU A 44 3.72 -21.55 -16.32
N SER A 45 3.32 -21.88 -17.56
CA SER A 45 3.91 -22.99 -18.34
C SER A 45 5.30 -22.69 -18.89
N LYS A 46 5.81 -21.47 -18.71
CA LYS A 46 7.15 -21.11 -19.19
C LYS A 46 8.21 -21.79 -18.35
N GLU A 47 9.08 -22.60 -18.94
CA GLU A 47 10.13 -23.36 -18.24
C GLU A 47 11.02 -22.50 -17.33
N TRP A 48 11.32 -21.28 -17.74
CA TRP A 48 12.14 -20.35 -16.95
C TRP A 48 11.43 -19.74 -15.74
N LEU A 49 10.12 -19.98 -15.56
CA LEU A 49 9.36 -19.65 -14.34
C LEU A 49 9.17 -20.86 -13.42
N ALA A 50 9.67 -22.04 -13.78
CA ALA A 50 9.49 -23.26 -13.00
C ALA A 50 10.09 -23.14 -11.58
N ASP A 51 11.23 -22.46 -11.46
CA ASP A 51 11.92 -22.23 -10.20
C ASP A 51 12.79 -20.97 -10.22
N LEU A 52 13.34 -20.61 -9.05
CA LEU A 52 14.20 -19.43 -8.88
C LEU A 52 15.54 -19.54 -9.64
N GLU A 53 16.09 -20.73 -9.79
CA GLU A 53 17.36 -20.92 -10.49
C GLU A 53 17.18 -20.67 -11.99
N SER A 54 16.15 -21.26 -12.58
CA SER A 54 15.77 -21.06 -13.98
C SER A 54 15.42 -19.60 -14.26
N PHE A 55 14.70 -18.95 -13.36
CA PHE A 55 14.40 -17.52 -13.44
C PHE A 55 15.69 -16.69 -13.46
N ASN A 56 16.61 -16.89 -12.51
CA ASN A 56 17.83 -16.13 -12.39
C ASN A 56 18.76 -16.26 -13.62
N LYS A 57 18.79 -17.44 -14.25
CA LYS A 57 19.54 -17.67 -15.50
C LYS A 57 18.98 -16.81 -16.65
N ASN A 58 17.66 -16.59 -16.67
CA ASN A 58 16.97 -15.90 -17.75
C ASN A 58 16.64 -14.43 -17.44
N VAL A 59 16.83 -13.96 -16.20
CA VAL A 59 16.43 -12.61 -15.77
C VAL A 59 17.02 -11.48 -16.61
N LYS A 60 18.25 -11.66 -17.12
CA LYS A 60 18.91 -10.67 -17.99
C LYS A 60 18.20 -10.44 -19.34
N LEU A 61 17.39 -11.42 -19.77
CA LEU A 61 16.62 -11.37 -21.00
C LEU A 61 15.22 -10.74 -20.77
N ILE A 62 14.83 -10.50 -19.52
CA ILE A 62 13.52 -9.98 -19.16
C ILE A 62 13.54 -8.46 -19.30
N SER A 63 12.88 -7.95 -20.33
CA SER A 63 12.63 -6.53 -20.51
C SER A 63 11.78 -5.98 -19.35
N PHE A 64 11.99 -4.70 -19.01
CA PHE A 64 11.18 -3.97 -18.03
C PHE A 64 9.67 -4.01 -18.36
N GLN A 65 9.32 -4.02 -19.66
CA GLN A 65 7.95 -4.15 -20.15
C GLN A 65 7.30 -5.48 -19.75
N ASN A 66 8.08 -6.51 -19.51
CA ASN A 66 7.62 -7.84 -19.11
C ASN A 66 7.34 -7.98 -17.61
N ARG A 67 7.29 -6.88 -16.86
CA ARG A 67 6.94 -6.86 -15.42
C ARG A 67 7.82 -7.80 -14.58
N PRO A 68 9.13 -7.54 -14.49
CA PRO A 68 10.09 -8.47 -13.85
C PRO A 68 9.75 -8.81 -12.40
N ILE A 69 9.15 -7.87 -11.63
CA ILE A 69 8.75 -8.14 -10.24
C ILE A 69 7.60 -9.13 -10.17
N LEU A 70 6.60 -9.02 -11.06
CA LEU A 70 5.54 -10.01 -11.16
C LEU A 70 6.10 -11.40 -11.41
N LEU A 71 6.96 -11.51 -12.43
CA LEU A 71 7.56 -12.79 -12.84
C LEU A 71 8.43 -13.38 -11.74
N TRP A 72 9.19 -12.55 -11.03
CA TRP A 72 9.95 -12.98 -9.86
C TRP A 72 9.04 -13.56 -8.76
N THR A 73 7.91 -12.90 -8.46
CA THR A 73 6.98 -13.44 -7.45
C THR A 73 6.34 -14.75 -7.88
N PHE A 74 6.16 -14.97 -9.19
CA PHE A 74 5.67 -16.25 -9.71
C PHE A 74 6.72 -17.35 -9.62
N ALA A 75 7.98 -17.06 -9.95
CA ALA A 75 9.08 -18.00 -9.76
C ALA A 75 9.24 -18.40 -8.29
N VAL A 76 9.07 -17.46 -7.35
CA VAL A 76 9.05 -17.75 -5.91
C VAL A 76 7.89 -18.69 -5.55
N ASN A 77 6.68 -18.44 -6.01
CA ASN A 77 5.54 -19.31 -5.75
C ASN A 77 5.77 -20.72 -6.31
N ASN A 78 6.23 -20.84 -7.56
CA ASN A 78 6.52 -22.12 -8.18
C ASN A 78 7.64 -22.89 -7.47
N HIS A 79 8.64 -22.17 -6.96
CA HIS A 79 9.73 -22.79 -6.18
C HIS A 79 9.22 -23.38 -4.85
N LEU A 80 8.27 -22.69 -4.19
CA LEU A 80 7.72 -23.12 -2.88
C LEU A 80 6.68 -24.23 -3.02
N ASP A 81 5.80 -24.15 -4.01
CA ASP A 81 4.70 -25.10 -4.21
C ASP A 81 4.38 -25.19 -5.71
N PRO A 82 5.11 -26.07 -6.44
CA PRO A 82 5.01 -26.16 -7.88
C PRO A 82 3.60 -26.47 -8.36
N GLN A 83 3.10 -25.66 -9.28
CA GLN A 83 1.82 -25.86 -9.99
C GLN A 83 0.56 -25.90 -9.11
N HIS A 84 0.66 -25.52 -7.83
CA HIS A 84 -0.49 -25.47 -6.94
C HIS A 84 -1.06 -24.05 -6.82
N PRO A 85 -2.33 -23.81 -7.21
CA PRO A 85 -2.90 -22.45 -7.26
C PRO A 85 -2.99 -21.74 -5.90
N PHE A 86 -3.13 -22.49 -4.81
CA PHE A 86 -3.33 -21.97 -3.46
C PHE A 86 -2.29 -20.90 -3.07
N GLY A 87 -0.99 -21.19 -3.26
CA GLY A 87 0.08 -20.27 -2.91
C GLY A 87 0.02 -18.96 -3.70
N PHE A 88 -0.44 -19.02 -4.96
CA PHE A 88 -0.61 -17.84 -5.80
C PHE A 88 -1.78 -16.97 -5.33
N HIS A 89 -2.92 -17.58 -5.02
CA HIS A 89 -4.07 -16.85 -4.48
C HIS A 89 -3.78 -16.26 -3.09
N LEU A 90 -3.07 -17.01 -2.24
CA LEU A 90 -2.64 -16.52 -0.93
C LEU A 90 -1.75 -15.27 -1.06
N ALA A 91 -0.78 -15.27 -1.98
CA ALA A 91 0.08 -14.12 -2.22
C ALA A 91 -0.73 -12.89 -2.70
N ASN A 92 -1.73 -13.09 -3.57
CA ASN A 92 -2.61 -12.00 -4.01
C ASN A 92 -3.43 -11.45 -2.83
N LEU A 93 -4.02 -12.32 -2.02
CA LEU A 93 -4.77 -11.91 -0.82
C LEU A 93 -3.88 -11.14 0.17
N MET A 94 -2.67 -11.61 0.43
CA MET A 94 -1.71 -10.92 1.31
C MET A 94 -1.38 -9.52 0.77
N LEU A 95 -1.12 -9.39 -0.54
CA LEU A 95 -0.88 -8.09 -1.17
C LEU A 95 -2.10 -7.16 -1.04
N HIS A 96 -3.30 -7.67 -1.23
CA HIS A 96 -4.54 -6.89 -1.07
C HIS A 96 -4.73 -6.39 0.37
N VAL A 97 -4.46 -7.24 1.36
CA VAL A 97 -4.45 -6.85 2.78
C VAL A 97 -3.42 -5.74 3.03
N LEU A 98 -2.19 -5.89 2.51
CA LEU A 98 -1.14 -4.88 2.68
C LEU A 98 -1.51 -3.55 2.02
N VAL A 99 -2.15 -3.57 0.84
CA VAL A 99 -2.69 -2.37 0.18
C VAL A 99 -3.74 -1.69 1.06
N SER A 100 -4.68 -2.45 1.60
CA SER A 100 -5.75 -1.94 2.49
C SER A 100 -5.16 -1.32 3.77
N VAL A 101 -4.14 -1.95 4.34
CA VAL A 101 -3.41 -1.42 5.51
C VAL A 101 -2.66 -0.13 5.15
N LEU A 102 -2.02 -0.04 3.98
CA LEU A 102 -1.36 1.19 3.55
C LEU A 102 -2.35 2.34 3.38
N ILE A 103 -3.52 2.10 2.79
CA ILE A 103 -4.60 3.10 2.68
C ILE A 103 -4.97 3.60 4.08
N PHE A 104 -5.20 2.69 5.03
CA PHE A 104 -5.52 3.03 6.41
C PHE A 104 -4.43 3.90 7.06
N LEU A 105 -3.16 3.53 6.93
CA LEU A 105 -2.04 4.27 7.50
C LEU A 105 -1.85 5.65 6.86
N ILE A 106 -2.01 5.76 5.54
CA ILE A 106 -1.94 7.03 4.82
C ILE A 106 -3.05 7.96 5.29
N LEU A 107 -4.28 7.47 5.39
CA LEU A 107 -5.42 8.28 5.84
C LEU A 107 -5.25 8.77 7.28
N ILE A 108 -4.70 7.94 8.19
CA ILE A 108 -4.33 8.39 9.54
C ILE A 108 -3.34 9.56 9.47
N ARG A 109 -2.34 9.50 8.58
CA ARG A 109 -1.35 10.57 8.45
C ARG A 109 -1.95 11.86 7.91
N VAL A 110 -2.76 11.75 6.88
CA VAL A 110 -3.47 12.89 6.29
C VAL A 110 -4.39 13.53 7.33
N GLN A 111 -5.17 12.75 8.04
CA GLN A 111 -6.08 13.28 9.06
C GLN A 111 -5.34 13.96 10.21
N ASN A 112 -4.25 13.37 10.71
CA ASN A 112 -3.44 14.01 11.75
C ASN A 112 -2.85 15.33 11.25
N PHE A 113 -2.40 15.39 9.99
CA PHE A 113 -1.88 16.62 9.39
C PHE A 113 -2.94 17.73 9.37
N TYR A 114 -4.16 17.43 8.89
CA TYR A 114 -5.25 18.41 8.84
C TYR A 114 -5.70 18.85 10.24
N SER A 115 -5.76 17.95 11.20
CA SER A 115 -6.11 18.30 12.57
C SER A 115 -5.08 19.24 13.21
N ASP A 116 -3.78 19.03 12.94
CA ASP A 116 -2.70 19.90 13.42
C ASP A 116 -2.72 21.28 12.74
N GLU A 117 -3.00 21.35 11.43
CA GLU A 117 -2.95 22.58 10.61
C GLU A 117 -4.16 23.47 10.88
N TYR A 118 -5.36 22.91 10.83
CA TYR A 118 -6.61 23.68 10.86
C TYR A 118 -7.28 23.73 12.23
N GLY A 119 -6.71 23.05 13.25
CA GLY A 119 -7.20 23.13 14.62
C GLY A 119 -8.63 22.63 14.82
N PHE A 120 -9.11 21.73 13.96
CA PHE A 120 -10.46 21.17 14.03
C PHE A 120 -10.78 20.57 15.41
N ASP A 121 -9.76 20.17 16.16
CA ASP A 121 -9.88 19.57 17.48
C ASP A 121 -9.94 20.64 18.62
N LYS A 122 -9.69 21.93 18.30
CA LYS A 122 -9.65 22.99 19.32
C LYS A 122 -11.05 23.54 19.70
N ARG A 123 -12.08 23.29 18.89
CA ARG A 123 -13.40 23.86 19.10
C ARG A 123 -14.29 23.04 20.04
N GLU A 124 -13.94 21.78 20.35
CA GLU A 124 -14.71 20.92 21.26
C GLU A 124 -14.03 20.78 22.63
N ASN A 125 -13.58 21.88 23.22
CA ASN A 125 -13.10 21.92 24.60
C ASN A 125 -14.26 21.88 25.59
N TYR A 126 -15.04 20.80 25.63
CA TYR A 126 -15.86 20.49 26.79
C TYR A 126 -15.96 18.95 27.00
N GLY A 127 -15.00 18.42 27.75
CA GLY A 127 -15.35 17.35 28.68
C GLY A 127 -15.23 15.90 28.29
N LEU A 128 -14.71 15.50 27.09
CA LEU A 128 -14.65 14.07 26.70
C LEU A 128 -13.34 13.71 25.99
N LEU A 129 -12.22 13.79 26.68
CA LEU A 129 -10.88 13.49 26.12
C LEU A 129 -10.72 12.03 25.64
N GLU A 130 -11.47 11.10 26.20
CA GLU A 130 -11.34 9.66 25.89
C GLU A 130 -12.06 9.27 24.57
N ASN A 131 -13.13 9.98 24.20
CA ASN A 131 -13.88 9.69 22.97
C ASN A 131 -13.26 10.30 21.69
N GLN A 132 -12.43 11.32 21.78
CA GLN A 132 -11.85 12.00 20.61
C GLN A 132 -10.86 11.13 19.84
N THR A 133 -10.07 10.32 20.53
CA THR A 133 -9.08 9.43 19.89
C THR A 133 -9.74 8.30 19.12
N SER A 134 -10.87 7.80 19.62
CA SER A 134 -11.69 6.77 18.96
C SER A 134 -12.30 7.30 17.67
N ASN A 135 -12.85 8.52 17.69
CA ASN A 135 -13.49 9.14 16.53
C ASN A 135 -12.51 9.38 15.37
N ARG A 136 -11.23 9.68 15.67
CA ARG A 136 -10.21 9.89 14.63
C ARG A 136 -9.79 8.64 13.89
N LEU A 137 -10.03 7.44 14.44
CA LEU A 137 -9.78 6.18 13.74
C LEU A 137 -10.91 5.74 12.83
N ILE A 138 -12.15 6.16 13.12
CA ILE A 138 -13.35 5.68 12.44
C ILE A 138 -13.26 5.97 10.95
N PHE A 139 -12.98 7.22 10.55
CA PHE A 139 -12.92 7.60 9.15
C PHE A 139 -11.86 6.82 8.35
N PRO A 140 -10.57 6.78 8.75
CA PRO A 140 -9.56 5.97 8.06
C PRO A 140 -9.92 4.49 7.99
N LEU A 141 -10.49 3.95 9.06
CA LEU A 141 -10.84 2.54 9.12
C LEU A 141 -12.02 2.20 8.21
N VAL A 142 -13.08 3.00 8.22
CA VAL A 142 -14.25 2.81 7.36
C VAL A 142 -13.86 2.88 5.88
N VAL A 143 -13.07 3.89 5.48
CA VAL A 143 -12.61 4.01 4.10
C VAL A 143 -11.78 2.81 3.67
N ALA A 144 -10.84 2.36 4.52
CA ALA A 144 -10.01 1.20 4.23
C ALA A 144 -10.82 -0.09 4.20
N LEU A 145 -11.84 -0.25 5.06
CA LEU A 145 -12.78 -1.38 5.03
C LEU A 145 -13.61 -1.38 3.74
N ILE A 146 -14.20 -0.25 3.36
CA ILE A 146 -14.94 -0.13 2.10
C ILE A 146 -14.05 -0.54 0.93
N PHE A 147 -12.82 -0.04 0.87
CA PHE A 147 -11.86 -0.47 -0.16
C PHE A 147 -11.61 -1.98 -0.11
N SER A 148 -11.33 -2.52 1.08
CA SER A 148 -10.92 -3.92 1.24
C SER A 148 -11.98 -4.93 0.82
N ILE A 149 -13.27 -4.59 0.97
CA ILE A 149 -14.40 -5.49 0.63
C ILE A 149 -15.07 -5.11 -0.69
N HIS A 150 -14.62 -4.05 -1.37
CA HIS A 150 -15.29 -3.55 -2.57
C HIS A 150 -15.26 -4.58 -3.70
N PRO A 151 -16.40 -4.89 -4.34
CA PRO A 151 -16.46 -5.91 -5.40
C PRO A 151 -15.53 -5.66 -6.59
N VAL A 152 -15.18 -4.40 -6.85
CA VAL A 152 -14.23 -4.04 -7.93
C VAL A 152 -12.84 -4.68 -7.75
N ASN A 153 -12.46 -5.01 -6.52
CA ASN A 153 -11.19 -5.63 -6.21
C ASN A 153 -11.16 -7.15 -6.43
N THR A 154 -12.33 -7.78 -6.68
CA THR A 154 -12.44 -9.23 -6.85
C THR A 154 -11.50 -9.73 -7.94
N ASP A 155 -11.50 -9.11 -9.12
CA ASP A 155 -10.59 -9.48 -10.21
C ASP A 155 -9.11 -9.39 -9.79
N SER A 156 -8.74 -8.32 -9.10
CA SER A 156 -7.36 -8.12 -8.65
C SER A 156 -6.89 -9.17 -7.65
N VAL A 157 -7.78 -9.69 -6.80
CA VAL A 157 -7.46 -10.67 -5.76
C VAL A 157 -7.55 -12.09 -6.28
N THR A 158 -8.61 -12.42 -7.04
CA THR A 158 -8.92 -13.79 -7.44
C THR A 158 -8.20 -14.21 -8.73
N TYR A 159 -7.91 -13.27 -9.64
CA TYR A 159 -7.17 -13.57 -10.87
C TYR A 159 -5.66 -13.46 -10.62
N ILE A 160 -4.93 -14.56 -10.77
CA ILE A 160 -3.52 -14.68 -10.41
C ILE A 160 -2.66 -13.68 -11.20
N SER A 161 -2.86 -13.55 -12.51
CA SER A 161 -2.12 -12.62 -13.37
C SER A 161 -2.38 -11.15 -13.05
N SER A 162 -3.50 -10.82 -12.38
CA SER A 162 -3.81 -9.47 -11.88
C SER A 162 -2.88 -9.05 -10.72
N ARG A 163 -2.04 -9.95 -10.18
CA ARG A 163 -1.00 -9.63 -9.19
C ARG A 163 -0.15 -8.43 -9.58
N SER A 164 0.11 -8.23 -10.87
CA SER A 164 0.85 -7.06 -11.36
C SER A 164 0.21 -5.74 -10.92
N SER A 165 -1.12 -5.68 -10.86
CA SER A 165 -1.86 -4.51 -10.39
C SER A 165 -1.73 -4.34 -8.87
N LEU A 166 -1.84 -5.44 -8.11
CA LEU A 166 -1.66 -5.42 -6.66
C LEU A 166 -0.24 -5.00 -6.27
N LEU A 167 0.79 -5.56 -6.92
CA LEU A 167 2.19 -5.19 -6.69
C LEU A 167 2.45 -3.71 -7.02
N ALA A 168 1.98 -3.24 -8.17
CA ALA A 168 2.13 -1.85 -8.56
C ALA A 168 1.43 -0.92 -7.55
N THR A 169 0.20 -1.24 -7.14
CA THR A 169 -0.55 -0.46 -6.14
C THR A 169 0.14 -0.49 -4.77
N PHE A 170 0.63 -1.66 -4.34
CA PHE A 170 1.36 -1.79 -3.09
C PHE A 170 2.61 -0.90 -3.06
N PHE A 171 3.49 -1.00 -4.06
CA PHE A 171 4.71 -0.19 -4.10
C PHE A 171 4.41 1.29 -4.35
N TYR A 172 3.37 1.61 -5.10
CA TYR A 172 2.89 2.98 -5.31
C TYR A 172 2.47 3.62 -3.98
N LEU A 173 1.58 2.98 -3.24
CA LEU A 173 1.10 3.48 -1.94
C LEU A 173 2.19 3.44 -0.88
N LEU A 174 3.06 2.43 -0.88
CA LEU A 174 4.22 2.38 0.01
C LEU A 174 5.14 3.58 -0.23
N THR A 175 5.39 3.94 -1.48
CA THR A 175 6.20 5.12 -1.84
C THR A 175 5.53 6.41 -1.37
N ILE A 176 4.22 6.58 -1.59
CA ILE A 176 3.47 7.73 -1.08
C ILE A 176 3.51 7.78 0.45
N TYR A 177 3.37 6.64 1.12
CA TYR A 177 3.47 6.57 2.58
C TYR A 177 4.85 6.99 3.09
N LEU A 178 5.93 6.45 2.52
CA LEU A 178 7.30 6.81 2.88
C LEU A 178 7.59 8.29 2.60
N PHE A 179 7.12 8.82 1.48
CA PHE A 179 7.21 10.22 1.14
C PHE A 179 6.46 11.09 2.16
N THR A 180 5.25 10.70 2.54
CA THR A 180 4.46 11.37 3.58
C THR A 180 5.21 11.38 4.92
N GLU A 181 5.77 10.24 5.34
CA GLU A 181 6.57 10.14 6.57
C GLU A 181 7.83 11.02 6.54
N MET A 182 8.46 11.18 5.37
CA MET A 182 9.60 12.08 5.18
C MET A 182 9.23 13.55 5.41
N LEU A 183 8.00 13.94 5.04
CA LEU A 183 7.51 15.31 5.16
C LEU A 183 7.04 15.67 6.59
N VAL A 184 6.82 14.69 7.46
CA VAL A 184 6.37 14.94 8.83
C VAL A 184 7.47 15.65 9.65
N PRO A 185 7.18 16.80 10.28
CA PRO A 185 8.19 17.65 10.94
C PRO A 185 8.89 17.03 12.15
N VAL A 186 8.24 16.08 12.83
CA VAL A 186 8.80 15.39 14.00
C VAL A 186 10.04 14.55 13.67
N ARG A 187 10.25 14.25 12.36
CA ARG A 187 11.40 13.44 11.91
C ARG A 187 12.69 14.26 11.90
N ASN A 188 13.75 13.69 12.45
CA ASN A 188 15.09 14.28 12.38
C ASN A 188 15.67 14.17 10.95
N LYS A 189 16.71 14.97 10.65
CA LYS A 189 17.33 15.03 9.32
C LYS A 189 17.76 13.66 8.79
N LYS A 190 18.35 12.80 9.65
CA LYS A 190 18.80 11.45 9.25
C LYS A 190 17.62 10.57 8.84
N GLN A 191 16.53 10.57 9.62
CA GLN A 191 15.31 9.81 9.30
C GLN A 191 14.68 10.27 7.99
N ARG A 192 14.61 11.58 7.74
CA ARG A 192 14.07 12.14 6.51
C ARG A 192 14.88 11.73 5.29
N ILE A 193 16.22 11.79 5.38
CA ILE A 193 17.11 11.33 4.29
C ILE A 193 16.90 9.83 4.05
N LEU A 194 16.86 9.01 5.09
CA LEU A 194 16.66 7.57 4.97
C LEU A 194 15.33 7.24 4.30
N LEU A 195 14.23 7.86 4.74
CA LEU A 195 12.92 7.69 4.14
C LEU A 195 12.92 8.12 2.66
N GLY A 196 13.54 9.26 2.33
CA GLY A 196 13.72 9.71 0.95
C GLY A 196 14.49 8.71 0.09
N LEU A 197 15.56 8.11 0.63
CA LEU A 197 16.31 7.07 -0.09
C LEU A 197 15.45 5.83 -0.37
N PHE A 198 14.53 5.46 0.53
CA PHE A 198 13.62 4.32 0.31
C PHE A 198 12.49 4.61 -0.69
N THR A 199 12.19 5.87 -0.99
CA THR A 199 11.20 6.18 -2.03
C THR A 199 11.69 5.80 -3.43
N ILE A 200 13.00 5.86 -3.69
CA ILE A 200 13.60 5.54 -5.01
C ILE A 200 13.37 4.06 -5.38
N PRO A 201 13.78 3.08 -4.58
CA PRO A 201 13.47 1.67 -4.88
C PRO A 201 11.97 1.39 -4.89
N GLY A 202 11.16 2.06 -4.07
CA GLY A 202 9.70 1.96 -4.12
C GLY A 202 9.14 2.34 -5.49
N MET A 203 9.58 3.46 -6.06
CA MET A 203 9.23 3.88 -7.43
C MET A 203 9.68 2.86 -8.47
N TYR A 204 10.92 2.37 -8.37
CA TYR A 204 11.44 1.35 -9.27
C TYR A 204 10.58 0.08 -9.24
N PHE A 205 10.27 -0.46 -8.05
CA PHE A 205 9.46 -1.67 -7.92
C PHE A 205 8.02 -1.47 -8.39
N ALA A 206 7.43 -0.30 -8.18
CA ALA A 206 6.11 0.03 -8.72
C ALA A 206 6.11 -0.03 -10.25
N LEU A 207 7.09 0.63 -10.91
CA LEU A 207 7.25 0.62 -12.36
C LEU A 207 7.57 -0.78 -12.91
N ALA A 208 8.45 -1.51 -12.23
CA ALA A 208 8.83 -2.88 -12.60
C ALA A 208 7.69 -3.90 -12.40
N SER A 209 6.63 -3.53 -11.65
CA SER A 209 5.42 -4.33 -11.51
C SER A 209 4.40 -4.04 -12.60
N LYS A 210 4.18 -2.75 -12.94
CA LYS A 210 3.25 -2.33 -13.99
C LYS A 210 3.55 -0.89 -14.44
N LEU A 211 3.65 -0.65 -15.75
CA LEU A 211 4.04 0.65 -16.32
C LEU A 211 3.11 1.82 -15.94
N ILE A 212 1.86 1.55 -15.54
CA ILE A 212 0.93 2.60 -15.08
C ILE A 212 1.52 3.40 -13.89
N ALA A 213 2.46 2.84 -13.15
CA ALA A 213 3.12 3.52 -12.04
C ALA A 213 4.04 4.68 -12.47
N VAL A 214 4.21 4.93 -13.77
CA VAL A 214 4.93 6.12 -14.30
C VAL A 214 4.32 7.44 -13.81
N THR A 215 3.05 7.43 -13.40
CA THR A 215 2.34 8.59 -12.85
C THR A 215 2.80 8.96 -11.43
N LEU A 216 3.58 8.10 -10.76
CA LEU A 216 3.94 8.26 -9.35
C LEU A 216 4.67 9.58 -9.03
N PRO A 217 5.66 10.07 -9.82
CA PRO A 217 6.31 11.35 -9.55
C PRO A 217 5.34 12.53 -9.59
N ILE A 218 4.43 12.54 -10.56
CA ILE A 218 3.40 13.58 -10.69
C ILE A 218 2.46 13.51 -9.47
N MET A 219 2.07 12.31 -9.06
CA MET A 219 1.21 12.14 -7.89
C MET A 219 1.91 12.56 -6.60
N MET A 220 3.20 12.30 -6.44
CA MET A 220 3.98 12.78 -5.29
C MET A 220 4.04 14.31 -5.25
N MET A 221 4.20 14.96 -6.41
CA MET A 221 4.16 16.42 -6.49
C MET A 221 2.79 16.96 -6.12
N LEU A 222 1.71 16.41 -6.66
CA LEU A 222 0.33 16.80 -6.31
C LEU A 222 0.04 16.54 -4.83
N TRP A 223 0.50 15.42 -4.29
CA TRP A 223 0.37 15.08 -2.88
C TRP A 223 1.05 16.11 -1.99
N PHE A 224 2.26 16.53 -2.34
CA PHE A 224 2.96 17.59 -1.64
C PHE A 224 2.20 18.93 -1.71
N LEU A 225 1.75 19.33 -2.90
CA LEU A 225 1.04 20.57 -3.11
C LEU A 225 -0.29 20.61 -2.33
N LEU A 226 -1.05 19.54 -2.32
CA LEU A 226 -2.36 19.48 -1.67
C LEU A 226 -2.28 19.40 -0.14
N PHE A 227 -1.30 18.69 0.39
CA PHE A 227 -1.27 18.35 1.82
C PHE A 227 -0.15 19.02 2.62
N PHE A 228 0.90 19.52 1.98
CA PHE A 228 2.10 19.98 2.69
C PHE A 228 2.59 21.36 2.28
N SER A 229 2.11 21.94 1.16
CA SER A 229 2.61 23.21 0.64
C SER A 229 2.37 24.38 1.60
N SER A 230 1.19 24.49 2.20
CA SER A 230 0.83 25.53 3.17
C SER A 230 1.79 25.61 4.34
N ARG A 231 2.30 24.46 4.77
CA ARG A 231 3.23 24.37 5.91
C ARG A 231 4.66 24.75 5.56
N TYR A 232 5.11 24.47 4.32
CA TYR A 232 6.47 24.79 3.87
C TYR A 232 6.54 26.15 3.19
N TYR A 233 5.44 26.60 2.64
CA TYR A 233 5.31 27.89 1.91
C TYR A 233 4.01 28.59 2.33
N PRO A 234 3.97 29.22 3.53
CA PRO A 234 2.74 29.83 4.05
C PRO A 234 2.14 30.95 3.17
N GLY A 235 2.90 31.50 2.22
CA GLY A 235 2.39 32.50 1.25
C GLY A 235 1.76 31.93 -0.02
N PHE A 236 1.63 30.59 -0.15
CA PHE A 236 1.08 29.95 -1.36
C PHE A 236 -0.44 29.67 -1.22
N SER A 237 -1.03 29.95 -0.07
CA SER A 237 -2.44 29.69 0.25
C SER A 237 -3.32 30.96 0.25
N GLU A 238 -2.77 32.09 -0.11
CA GLU A 238 -3.48 33.36 -0.37
C GLU A 238 -3.63 33.56 -1.89
#